data_41522967029d6eb9465545ef00d0df05
#
_entry.id   41522967029d6eb9465545ef00d0df05
#
_cell.length_a   1.000
_cell.length_b   1.000
_cell.length_c   1.000
_cell.angle_alpha   90.00
_cell.angle_beta   90.00
_cell.angle_gamma   90.00
#
_symmetry.space_group_name_H-M   'P 1'
#
loop_
_entity.id
_entity.type
_entity.pdbx_description
1 polymer ?
#
loop_
_entity_poly.entity_id
_entity_poly.type
_entity_poly.pdbx_seq_one_letter_code
_entity_poly.pdbx_strand_id
1 'polypeptide(L)'
;MKKNLTFKELIFVASMLFGMFFGAGNLIFPIFMGQLAGHHVWAASAGFLITGVGLPLLGVAALGVSQKDGLLELSSQIGRKYGVFFTCLLYLTIGPFFAIPRCATVSFTVGIEPFISDGGKMAGLGIFSFVFFAVVLFFSLKPGQILTWIGKILNPLFLILLSTFVIRALFSPAGNMSKIEASGAYVSGAFSTGLLEGYNTMDALAGLAFGIIVVNVIRSLDIKESGAVAKNTIKAGVFSSLLMALIYVLVAVVGAQSRGVFPVAANGGETFAIVSEYYFGKPGQIILALIFAVACLKTAIGLVTSCGETFEKIFPNGPSYRVWAVIFSLLSFL
;
A
#
# COMPACT_ATOMS: atom_id res chain seq x y z
N MET A 1 19.29 20.07 20.21
CA MET A 1 18.68 19.41 19.04
C MET A 1 18.15 18.05 19.44
N LYS A 2 16.93 17.74 19.05
CA LYS A 2 16.28 16.47 19.33
C LYS A 2 16.94 15.35 18.51
N LYS A 3 17.33 14.24 19.17
CA LYS A 3 18.01 13.10 18.51
C LYS A 3 17.10 11.91 18.22
N ASN A 4 15.98 11.76 18.96
CA ASN A 4 15.06 10.66 18.80
C ASN A 4 13.62 11.18 18.78
N LEU A 5 12.77 10.53 17.99
CA LEU A 5 11.31 10.68 18.07
C LEU A 5 10.83 10.22 19.44
N THR A 6 9.84 10.88 20.00
CA THR A 6 9.07 10.31 21.11
C THR A 6 8.35 9.05 20.64
N PHE A 7 7.96 8.16 21.53
CA PHE A 7 7.22 6.95 21.16
C PHE A 7 5.94 7.26 20.37
N LYS A 8 5.22 8.31 20.76
CA LYS A 8 4.00 8.76 20.08
C LYS A 8 4.28 9.24 18.65
N GLU A 9 5.33 10.03 18.45
CA GLU A 9 5.74 10.48 17.12
C GLU A 9 6.20 9.32 16.25
N LEU A 10 6.96 8.37 16.82
CA LEU A 10 7.43 7.17 16.12
C LEU A 10 6.24 6.34 15.61
N ILE A 11 5.23 6.12 16.46
CA ILE A 11 4.01 5.41 16.05
C ILE A 11 3.27 6.16 14.94
N PHE A 12 3.17 7.48 14.99
CA PHE A 12 2.51 8.24 13.92
C PHE A 12 3.29 8.21 12.61
N VAL A 13 4.63 8.29 12.65
CA VAL A 13 5.47 8.16 11.44
C VAL A 13 5.38 6.74 10.88
N ALA A 14 5.44 5.72 11.72
CA ALA A 14 5.26 4.33 11.31
C ALA A 14 3.86 4.07 10.74
N SER A 15 2.82 4.62 11.36
CA SER A 15 1.43 4.57 10.87
C SER A 15 1.27 5.27 9.51
N MET A 16 1.91 6.41 9.32
CA MET A 16 1.94 7.11 8.03
C MET A 16 2.61 6.24 6.96
N LEU A 17 3.79 5.69 7.25
CA LEU A 17 4.54 4.85 6.32
C LEU A 17 3.75 3.58 5.97
N PHE A 18 3.21 2.88 6.96
CA PHE A 18 2.29 1.76 6.76
C PHE A 18 1.11 2.18 5.87
N GLY A 19 0.49 3.33 6.18
CA GLY A 19 -0.65 3.84 5.44
C GLY A 19 -0.34 4.13 3.97
N MET A 20 0.86 4.59 3.66
CA MET A 20 1.30 4.81 2.28
C MET A 20 1.54 3.48 1.54
N PHE A 21 2.15 2.50 2.19
CA PHE A 21 2.35 1.17 1.61
C PHE A 21 1.02 0.44 1.38
N PHE A 22 0.17 0.39 2.39
CA PHE A 22 -0.97 -0.52 2.42
C PHE A 22 -2.14 -0.03 1.57
N GLY A 23 -2.08 -0.31 0.27
CA GLY A 23 -3.08 0.02 -0.75
C GLY A 23 -3.91 -1.18 -1.21
N ALA A 24 -4.43 -1.10 -2.43
CA ALA A 24 -5.29 -2.13 -3.03
C ALA A 24 -4.61 -3.49 -3.13
N GLY A 25 -3.38 -3.52 -3.65
CA GLY A 25 -2.61 -4.76 -3.84
C GLY A 25 -2.40 -5.52 -2.53
N ASN A 26 -2.13 -4.77 -1.46
CA ASN A 26 -1.87 -5.28 -0.13
C ASN A 26 -3.08 -5.96 0.54
N LEU A 27 -4.26 -5.72 0.01
CA LEU A 27 -5.49 -6.42 0.39
C LEU A 27 -5.72 -7.63 -0.52
N ILE A 28 -5.76 -7.44 -1.84
CA ILE A 28 -6.21 -8.46 -2.78
C ILE A 28 -5.24 -9.62 -2.92
N PHE A 29 -3.92 -9.38 -2.90
CA PHE A 29 -2.95 -10.46 -3.09
C PHE A 29 -2.90 -11.45 -1.91
N PRO A 30 -2.79 -11.04 -0.64
CA PRO A 30 -2.69 -12.01 0.45
C PRO A 30 -3.97 -12.82 0.66
N ILE A 31 -5.16 -12.24 0.50
CA ILE A 31 -6.40 -13.01 0.66
C ILE A 31 -6.56 -14.06 -0.44
N PHE A 32 -6.24 -13.70 -1.69
CA PHE A 32 -6.32 -14.61 -2.82
C PHE A 32 -5.25 -15.69 -2.77
N MET A 33 -4.01 -15.31 -2.41
CA MET A 33 -2.95 -16.25 -2.10
C MET A 33 -3.40 -17.26 -1.04
N GLY A 34 -3.98 -16.80 0.05
CA GLY A 34 -4.50 -17.67 1.10
C GLY A 34 -5.56 -18.64 0.57
N GLN A 35 -6.51 -18.14 -0.23
CA GLN A 35 -7.55 -18.94 -0.83
C GLN A 35 -6.98 -20.06 -1.74
N LEU A 36 -5.95 -19.77 -2.54
CA LEU A 36 -5.32 -20.74 -3.42
C LEU A 36 -4.38 -21.69 -2.69
N ALA A 37 -3.68 -21.20 -1.67
CA ALA A 37 -2.68 -21.98 -0.93
C ALA A 37 -3.30 -23.02 0.02
N GLY A 38 -4.52 -22.82 0.50
CA GLY A 38 -5.16 -23.77 1.41
C GLY A 38 -4.29 -24.14 2.60
N HIS A 39 -4.01 -25.43 2.83
CA HIS A 39 -3.15 -25.91 3.92
C HIS A 39 -1.67 -25.46 3.80
N HIS A 40 -1.23 -25.04 2.61
CA HIS A 40 0.10 -24.49 2.38
C HIS A 40 0.21 -22.99 2.67
N VAL A 41 -0.82 -22.36 3.26
CA VAL A 41 -0.86 -20.91 3.53
C VAL A 41 0.33 -20.39 4.31
N TRP A 42 0.90 -21.16 5.22
CA TRP A 42 2.07 -20.76 5.99
C TRP A 42 3.35 -20.66 5.14
N ALA A 43 3.57 -21.63 4.25
CA ALA A 43 4.70 -21.61 3.32
C ALA A 43 4.54 -20.45 2.31
N ALA A 44 3.35 -20.26 1.77
CA ALA A 44 3.03 -19.16 0.88
C ALA A 44 3.22 -17.79 1.58
N SER A 45 2.73 -17.64 2.81
CA SER A 45 2.90 -16.41 3.61
C SER A 45 4.37 -16.14 3.90
N ALA A 46 5.18 -17.14 4.22
CA ALA A 46 6.61 -16.96 4.44
C ALA A 46 7.31 -16.39 3.19
N GLY A 47 7.01 -16.93 2.00
CA GLY A 47 7.52 -16.38 0.74
C GLY A 47 7.03 -14.94 0.49
N PHE A 48 5.73 -14.70 0.68
CA PHE A 48 5.11 -13.39 0.51
C PHE A 48 5.74 -12.31 1.40
N LEU A 49 6.01 -12.62 2.66
CA LEU A 49 6.59 -11.67 3.61
C LEU A 49 8.02 -11.25 3.24
N ILE A 50 8.79 -12.12 2.59
CA ILE A 50 10.16 -11.76 2.16
C ILE A 50 10.11 -10.60 1.16
N THR A 51 9.25 -10.66 0.18
CA THR A 51 9.16 -9.65 -0.88
C THR A 51 8.18 -8.53 -0.56
N GLY A 52 7.02 -8.83 0.00
CA GLY A 52 5.99 -7.85 0.33
C GLY A 52 6.28 -7.02 1.59
N VAL A 53 7.22 -7.48 2.45
CA VAL A 53 7.61 -6.75 3.67
C VAL A 53 9.12 -6.54 3.75
N GLY A 54 9.91 -7.58 3.50
CA GLY A 54 11.36 -7.53 3.61
C GLY A 54 11.99 -6.54 2.63
N LEU A 55 11.65 -6.62 1.34
CA LEU A 55 12.20 -5.70 0.33
C LEU A 55 11.80 -4.24 0.57
N PRO A 56 10.53 -3.89 0.87
CA PRO A 56 10.17 -2.52 1.25
C PRO A 56 10.95 -2.00 2.44
N LEU A 57 11.12 -2.81 3.48
CA LEU A 57 11.93 -2.46 4.64
C LEU A 57 13.39 -2.18 4.26
N LEU A 58 13.98 -3.03 3.41
CA LEU A 58 15.35 -2.82 2.91
C LEU A 58 15.44 -1.53 2.08
N GLY A 59 14.43 -1.19 1.27
CA GLY A 59 14.37 0.07 0.52
C GLY A 59 14.37 1.29 1.44
N VAL A 60 13.53 1.29 2.46
CA VAL A 60 13.49 2.36 3.48
C VAL A 60 14.80 2.42 4.29
N ALA A 61 15.34 1.26 4.67
CA ALA A 61 16.59 1.18 5.42
C ALA A 61 17.78 1.67 4.59
N ALA A 62 17.84 1.35 3.29
CA ALA A 62 18.90 1.81 2.39
C ALA A 62 18.98 3.35 2.34
N LEU A 63 17.83 4.02 2.26
CA LEU A 63 17.76 5.49 2.33
C LEU A 63 18.21 6.01 3.70
N GLY A 64 17.77 5.35 4.77
CA GLY A 64 18.22 5.67 6.12
C GLY A 64 19.74 5.54 6.28
N VAL A 65 20.30 4.38 5.94
CA VAL A 65 21.75 4.09 6.10
C VAL A 65 22.61 4.98 5.21
N SER A 66 22.19 5.23 3.97
CA SER A 66 22.93 6.10 3.05
C SER A 66 22.90 7.57 3.45
N GLN A 67 22.06 7.96 4.41
CA GLN A 67 21.84 9.34 4.86
C GLN A 67 21.46 10.29 3.72
N LYS A 68 20.83 9.75 2.67
CA LYS A 68 20.37 10.51 1.50
C LYS A 68 18.93 10.94 1.66
N ASP A 69 18.57 12.06 1.06
CA ASP A 69 17.24 12.65 1.18
C ASP A 69 16.19 11.96 0.32
N GLY A 70 16.62 11.07 -0.58
CA GLY A 70 15.73 10.33 -1.45
C GLY A 70 16.46 9.50 -2.50
N LEU A 71 15.69 8.82 -3.33
CA LEU A 71 16.20 7.91 -4.36
C LEU A 71 17.11 8.61 -5.37
N LEU A 72 16.82 9.86 -5.75
CA LEU A 72 17.64 10.62 -6.71
C LEU A 72 19.08 10.75 -6.22
N GLU A 73 19.28 11.13 -4.96
CA GLU A 73 20.61 11.30 -4.40
C GLU A 73 21.31 9.95 -4.21
N LEU A 74 20.57 8.92 -3.80
CA LEU A 74 21.11 7.58 -3.64
C LEU A 74 21.61 7.02 -4.98
N SER A 75 20.79 7.03 -6.00
CA SER A 75 21.12 6.49 -7.32
C SER A 75 22.14 7.34 -8.08
N SER A 76 22.22 8.64 -7.80
CA SER A 76 23.22 9.56 -8.40
C SER A 76 24.64 9.30 -7.91
N GLN A 77 24.87 8.46 -6.91
CA GLN A 77 26.21 8.02 -6.52
C GLN A 77 26.92 7.21 -7.62
N ILE A 78 26.18 6.51 -8.49
CA ILE A 78 26.71 5.82 -9.66
C ILE A 78 27.02 6.82 -10.78
N GLY A 79 26.19 7.87 -10.89
CA GLY A 79 26.31 8.95 -11.87
C GLY A 79 24.97 9.68 -12.02
N ARG A 80 25.04 11.01 -12.23
CA ARG A 80 23.84 11.85 -12.25
C ARG A 80 22.84 11.43 -13.37
N LYS A 81 23.34 11.07 -14.55
CA LYS A 81 22.46 10.63 -15.67
C LYS A 81 21.72 9.34 -15.30
N TYR A 82 22.42 8.37 -14.71
CA TYR A 82 21.81 7.13 -14.22
C TYR A 82 20.81 7.42 -13.11
N GLY A 83 21.17 8.29 -12.16
CA GLY A 83 20.31 8.66 -11.05
C GLY A 83 18.98 9.26 -11.51
N VAL A 84 19.03 10.20 -12.46
CA VAL A 84 17.81 10.80 -13.03
C VAL A 84 16.99 9.75 -13.79
N PHE A 85 17.62 8.96 -14.67
CA PHE A 85 16.93 7.93 -15.44
C PHE A 85 16.22 6.91 -14.55
N PHE A 86 16.95 6.33 -13.59
CA PHE A 86 16.42 5.32 -12.67
C PHE A 86 15.30 5.87 -11.79
N THR A 87 15.49 7.09 -11.27
CA THR A 87 14.47 7.75 -10.44
C THR A 87 13.21 8.05 -11.25
N CYS A 88 13.34 8.61 -12.45
CA CYS A 88 12.19 8.84 -13.33
C CYS A 88 11.45 7.53 -13.66
N LEU A 89 12.19 6.49 -14.04
CA LEU A 89 11.61 5.18 -14.39
C LEU A 89 10.81 4.62 -13.21
N LEU A 90 11.39 4.60 -12.01
CA LEU A 90 10.73 4.09 -10.80
C LEU A 90 9.46 4.90 -10.47
N TYR A 91 9.58 6.24 -10.41
CA TYR A 91 8.44 7.07 -10.02
C TYR A 91 7.34 7.12 -11.07
N LEU A 92 7.65 7.03 -12.35
CA LEU A 92 6.64 6.92 -13.40
C LEU A 92 5.92 5.56 -13.33
N THR A 93 6.65 4.49 -13.01
CA THR A 93 6.07 3.15 -12.86
C THR A 93 5.11 3.09 -11.68
N ILE A 94 5.55 3.46 -10.47
CA ILE A 94 4.66 3.42 -9.28
C ILE A 94 3.67 4.59 -9.23
N GLY A 95 3.93 5.63 -9.99
CA GLY A 95 3.07 6.80 -10.12
C GLY A 95 1.98 6.60 -11.17
N PRO A 96 1.97 7.43 -12.23
CA PRO A 96 0.85 7.53 -13.15
C PRO A 96 0.63 6.31 -14.04
N PHE A 97 1.64 5.43 -14.24
CA PHE A 97 1.48 4.34 -15.19
C PHE A 97 0.89 3.06 -14.60
N PHE A 98 1.04 2.81 -13.29
CA PHE A 98 0.52 1.58 -12.68
C PHE A 98 -0.16 1.78 -11.32
N ALA A 99 0.58 2.16 -10.27
CA ALA A 99 0.05 2.02 -8.92
C ALA A 99 -1.04 3.03 -8.58
N ILE A 100 -0.94 4.28 -9.06
CA ILE A 100 -1.96 5.30 -8.77
C ILE A 100 -3.27 5.00 -9.52
N PRO A 101 -3.28 4.72 -10.86
CA PRO A 101 -4.50 4.30 -11.55
C PRO A 101 -5.13 3.04 -10.95
N ARG A 102 -4.30 2.05 -10.57
CA ARG A 102 -4.79 0.83 -9.89
C ARG A 102 -5.53 1.14 -8.59
N CYS A 103 -5.12 2.17 -7.84
CA CYS A 103 -5.84 2.57 -6.64
C CYS A 103 -7.29 3.00 -6.94
N ALA A 104 -7.51 3.77 -8.00
CA ALA A 104 -8.85 4.18 -8.40
C ALA A 104 -9.67 3.02 -8.95
N THR A 105 -9.11 2.25 -9.91
CA THR A 105 -9.83 1.16 -10.57
C THR A 105 -10.21 0.04 -9.60
N VAL A 106 -9.31 -0.39 -8.72
CA VAL A 106 -9.61 -1.45 -7.74
C VAL A 106 -10.63 -0.96 -6.70
N SER A 107 -10.53 0.29 -6.23
CA SER A 107 -11.55 0.86 -5.33
C SER A 107 -12.93 0.88 -5.97
N PHE A 108 -13.00 1.20 -7.26
CA PHE A 108 -14.25 1.17 -8.01
C PHE A 108 -14.77 -0.25 -8.16
N THR A 109 -13.94 -1.16 -8.71
CA THR A 109 -14.35 -2.54 -9.03
C THR A 109 -14.82 -3.31 -7.80
N VAL A 110 -14.12 -3.15 -6.67
CA VAL A 110 -14.49 -3.86 -5.44
C VAL A 110 -15.60 -3.14 -4.66
N GLY A 111 -15.59 -1.80 -4.67
CA GLY A 111 -16.45 -1.02 -3.78
C GLY A 111 -17.75 -0.52 -4.40
N ILE A 112 -17.77 -0.21 -5.69
CA ILE A 112 -18.87 0.53 -6.34
C ILE A 112 -19.51 -0.27 -7.49
N GLU A 113 -18.69 -0.92 -8.30
CA GLU A 113 -19.15 -1.68 -9.47
C GLU A 113 -20.27 -2.70 -9.17
N PRO A 114 -20.26 -3.44 -8.03
CA PRO A 114 -21.33 -4.39 -7.70
C PRO A 114 -22.73 -3.75 -7.56
N PHE A 115 -22.79 -2.43 -7.40
CA PHE A 115 -24.04 -1.69 -7.25
C PHE A 115 -24.52 -1.03 -8.56
N ILE A 116 -23.76 -1.17 -9.65
CA ILE A 116 -24.05 -0.53 -10.94
C ILE A 116 -24.40 -1.58 -11.98
N SER A 117 -25.44 -1.30 -12.79
CA SER A 117 -25.80 -2.13 -13.93
C SER A 117 -24.71 -2.14 -15.01
N ASP A 118 -24.61 -3.24 -15.77
CA ASP A 118 -23.54 -3.43 -16.77
C ASP A 118 -23.39 -2.27 -17.77
N GLY A 119 -24.49 -1.68 -18.22
CA GLY A 119 -24.46 -0.54 -19.15
C GLY A 119 -23.93 0.78 -18.53
N GLY A 120 -23.88 0.88 -17.19
CA GLY A 120 -23.42 2.07 -16.47
C GLY A 120 -21.97 2.00 -15.98
N LYS A 121 -21.30 0.85 -16.05
CA LYS A 121 -20.02 0.61 -15.42
C LYS A 121 -18.91 1.55 -15.92
N MET A 122 -18.81 1.80 -17.22
CA MET A 122 -17.80 2.69 -17.80
C MET A 122 -18.00 4.15 -17.35
N ALA A 123 -19.22 4.64 -17.41
CA ALA A 123 -19.55 5.98 -16.92
C ALA A 123 -19.32 6.10 -15.40
N GLY A 124 -19.72 5.07 -14.64
CA GLY A 124 -19.48 4.98 -13.22
C GLY A 124 -18.00 5.03 -12.85
N LEU A 125 -17.14 4.28 -13.57
CA LEU A 125 -15.70 4.33 -13.39
C LEU A 125 -15.14 5.73 -13.66
N GLY A 126 -15.57 6.39 -14.73
CA GLY A 126 -15.13 7.74 -15.06
C GLY A 126 -15.50 8.76 -13.97
N ILE A 127 -16.75 8.76 -13.50
CA ILE A 127 -17.22 9.65 -12.45
C ILE A 127 -16.49 9.35 -11.13
N PHE A 128 -16.39 8.08 -10.75
CA PHE A 128 -15.68 7.69 -9.53
C PHE A 128 -14.21 8.11 -9.57
N SER A 129 -13.50 7.83 -10.67
CA SER A 129 -12.09 8.19 -10.84
C SER A 129 -11.89 9.69 -10.78
N PHE A 130 -12.79 10.49 -11.39
CA PHE A 130 -12.73 11.95 -11.30
C PHE A 130 -12.84 12.43 -9.84
N VAL A 131 -13.82 11.95 -9.10
CA VAL A 131 -14.01 12.30 -7.69
C VAL A 131 -12.81 11.80 -6.86
N PHE A 132 -12.36 10.58 -7.07
CA PHE A 132 -11.22 9.99 -6.38
C PHE A 132 -9.95 10.84 -6.56
N PHE A 133 -9.60 11.20 -7.80
CA PHE A 133 -8.41 12.01 -8.08
C PHE A 133 -8.56 13.46 -7.64
N ALA A 134 -9.76 14.03 -7.66
CA ALA A 134 -10.01 15.35 -7.07
C ALA A 134 -9.72 15.34 -5.55
N VAL A 135 -10.15 14.30 -4.85
CA VAL A 135 -9.86 14.12 -3.41
C VAL A 135 -8.37 13.88 -3.17
N VAL A 136 -7.73 12.99 -3.95
CA VAL A 136 -6.29 12.74 -3.88
C VAL A 136 -5.51 14.04 -4.05
N LEU A 137 -5.82 14.83 -5.08
CA LEU A 137 -5.17 16.09 -5.36
C LEU A 137 -5.35 17.09 -4.21
N PHE A 138 -6.58 17.23 -3.69
CA PHE A 138 -6.86 18.13 -2.56
C PHE A 138 -5.96 17.87 -1.36
N PHE A 139 -5.79 16.60 -0.98
CA PHE A 139 -4.91 16.23 0.13
C PHE A 139 -3.43 16.36 -0.22
N SER A 140 -3.04 16.05 -1.44
CA SER A 140 -1.64 16.12 -1.90
C SER A 140 -1.13 17.55 -2.05
N LEU A 141 -1.98 18.56 -2.25
CA LEU A 141 -1.57 19.96 -2.37
C LEU A 141 -0.91 20.53 -1.09
N LYS A 142 -0.99 19.80 0.04
CA LYS A 142 -0.41 20.21 1.33
C LYS A 142 0.53 19.12 1.87
N PRO A 143 1.71 18.89 1.27
CA PRO A 143 2.61 17.80 1.64
C PRO A 143 3.05 17.86 3.11
N GLY A 144 3.19 19.05 3.69
CA GLY A 144 3.52 19.21 5.12
C GLY A 144 2.47 18.67 6.10
N GLN A 145 1.26 18.35 5.64
CA GLN A 145 0.20 17.77 6.46
C GLN A 145 0.00 16.25 6.27
N ILE A 146 0.84 15.61 5.47
CA ILE A 146 0.73 14.18 5.14
C ILE A 146 0.74 13.28 6.38
N LEU A 147 1.56 13.60 7.38
CA LEU A 147 1.60 12.90 8.67
C LEU A 147 0.24 12.97 9.38
N THR A 148 -0.45 14.10 9.30
CA THR A 148 -1.76 14.28 9.92
C THR A 148 -2.84 13.51 9.17
N TRP A 149 -2.91 13.69 7.86
CA TRP A 149 -3.95 13.05 7.05
C TRP A 149 -3.79 11.54 6.99
N ILE A 150 -2.61 11.04 6.61
CA ILE A 150 -2.39 9.59 6.48
C ILE A 150 -2.15 8.97 7.85
N GLY A 151 -1.18 9.46 8.62
CA GLY A 151 -0.72 8.80 9.83
C GLY A 151 -1.68 8.87 11.01
N LYS A 152 -2.40 10.00 11.17
CA LYS A 152 -3.25 10.22 12.36
C LYS A 152 -4.76 10.05 12.10
N ILE A 153 -5.21 10.12 10.84
CA ILE A 153 -6.66 10.07 10.51
C ILE A 153 -6.99 8.87 9.63
N LEU A 154 -6.50 8.85 8.39
CA LEU A 154 -6.91 7.84 7.40
C LEU A 154 -6.44 6.43 7.79
N ASN A 155 -5.22 6.29 8.30
CA ASN A 155 -4.71 4.97 8.64
C ASN A 155 -5.36 4.36 9.88
N PRO A 156 -5.57 5.07 11.00
CA PRO A 156 -6.38 4.54 12.11
C PRO A 156 -7.80 4.16 11.69
N LEU A 157 -8.47 4.98 10.86
CA LEU A 157 -9.78 4.65 10.33
C LEU A 157 -9.74 3.35 9.51
N PHE A 158 -8.77 3.23 8.60
CA PHE A 158 -8.55 2.00 7.83
C PHE A 158 -8.34 0.78 8.73
N LEU A 159 -7.46 0.90 9.75
CA LEU A 159 -7.16 -0.19 10.66
C LEU A 159 -8.38 -0.62 11.48
N ILE A 160 -9.24 0.30 11.91
CA ILE A 160 -10.49 -0.02 12.61
C ILE A 160 -11.41 -0.82 11.69
N LEU A 161 -11.64 -0.35 10.46
CA LEU A 161 -12.48 -1.04 9.49
C LEU A 161 -11.96 -2.43 9.14
N LEU A 162 -10.66 -2.55 8.84
CA LEU A 162 -10.04 -3.83 8.51
C LEU A 162 -10.02 -4.78 9.71
N SER A 163 -9.73 -4.27 10.92
CA SER A 163 -9.75 -5.08 12.14
C SER A 163 -11.14 -5.64 12.42
N THR A 164 -12.19 -4.88 12.21
CA THR A 164 -13.58 -5.36 12.35
C THR A 164 -13.83 -6.57 11.45
N PHE A 165 -13.40 -6.48 10.18
CA PHE A 165 -13.51 -7.58 9.24
C PHE A 165 -12.67 -8.81 9.66
N VAL A 166 -11.36 -8.61 9.92
CA VAL A 166 -10.43 -9.70 10.23
C VAL A 166 -10.79 -10.39 11.55
N ILE A 167 -11.08 -9.62 12.59
CA ILE A 167 -11.45 -10.17 13.90
C ILE A 167 -12.71 -11.03 13.78
N ARG A 168 -13.74 -10.55 13.07
CA ARG A 168 -14.98 -11.32 12.86
C ARG A 168 -14.71 -12.64 12.15
N ALA A 169 -13.86 -12.62 11.11
CA ALA A 169 -13.50 -13.82 10.35
C ALA A 169 -12.68 -14.82 11.18
N LEU A 170 -11.76 -14.36 12.03
CA LEU A 170 -10.94 -15.22 12.88
C LEU A 170 -11.71 -15.86 14.04
N PHE A 171 -12.65 -15.13 14.65
CA PHE A 171 -13.49 -15.66 15.74
C PHE A 171 -14.58 -16.63 15.27
N SER A 172 -14.94 -16.61 14.00
CA SER A 172 -15.90 -17.51 13.39
C SER A 172 -15.39 -18.03 12.04
N PRO A 173 -14.35 -18.88 12.05
CA PRO A 173 -13.69 -19.30 10.80
C PRO A 173 -14.69 -20.02 9.90
N ALA A 174 -14.69 -19.65 8.60
CA ALA A 174 -15.58 -20.24 7.60
C ALA A 174 -15.23 -21.72 7.30
N GLY A 175 -13.99 -22.13 7.58
CA GLY A 175 -13.54 -23.52 7.38
C GLY A 175 -12.23 -23.83 8.06
N ASN A 176 -11.90 -25.14 8.07
CA ASN A 176 -10.61 -25.61 8.59
C ASN A 176 -9.57 -25.66 7.46
N MET A 177 -8.67 -24.66 7.43
CA MET A 177 -7.64 -24.54 6.40
C MET A 177 -6.73 -25.77 6.25
N SER A 178 -6.54 -26.54 7.33
CA SER A 178 -5.68 -27.77 7.28
C SER A 178 -6.27 -28.89 6.43
N LYS A 179 -7.57 -28.83 6.12
CA LYS A 179 -8.27 -29.81 5.28
C LYS A 179 -8.48 -29.33 3.84
N ILE A 180 -8.02 -28.12 3.52
CA ILE A 180 -8.26 -27.50 2.23
C ILE A 180 -7.04 -27.75 1.34
N GLU A 181 -7.23 -28.41 0.23
CA GLU A 181 -6.18 -28.64 -0.75
C GLU A 181 -5.74 -27.36 -1.44
N ALA A 182 -4.43 -27.24 -1.66
CA ALA A 182 -3.84 -26.17 -2.44
C ALA A 182 -4.27 -26.28 -3.91
N SER A 183 -4.32 -25.14 -4.59
CA SER A 183 -4.73 -25.05 -6.00
C SER A 183 -3.64 -24.40 -6.86
N GLY A 184 -3.59 -24.76 -8.14
CA GLY A 184 -2.67 -24.16 -9.11
C GLY A 184 -1.20 -24.31 -8.72
N ALA A 185 -0.44 -23.24 -8.85
CA ALA A 185 1.00 -23.23 -8.55
C ALA A 185 1.35 -23.47 -7.06
N TYR A 186 0.37 -23.35 -6.15
CA TYR A 186 0.59 -23.55 -4.71
C TYR A 186 0.67 -25.01 -4.30
N VAL A 187 0.28 -25.96 -5.18
CA VAL A 187 0.37 -27.41 -4.93
C VAL A 187 1.83 -27.85 -4.75
N SER A 188 2.69 -27.39 -5.65
CA SER A 188 4.11 -27.82 -5.70
C SER A 188 5.11 -26.72 -5.28
N GLY A 189 4.71 -25.45 -5.31
CA GLY A 189 5.60 -24.32 -5.14
C GLY A 189 5.02 -23.19 -4.28
N ALA A 190 4.35 -23.49 -3.17
CA ALA A 190 3.65 -22.51 -2.36
C ALA A 190 4.57 -21.36 -1.88
N PHE A 191 5.79 -21.66 -1.44
CA PHE A 191 6.74 -20.64 -1.01
C PHE A 191 7.19 -19.73 -2.16
N SER A 192 7.60 -20.27 -3.28
CA SER A 192 8.06 -19.50 -4.45
C SER A 192 6.92 -18.68 -5.08
N THR A 193 5.72 -19.27 -5.14
CA THR A 193 4.53 -18.54 -5.61
C THR A 193 4.17 -17.37 -4.67
N GLY A 194 4.21 -17.62 -3.35
CA GLY A 194 4.03 -16.57 -2.36
C GLY A 194 5.06 -15.44 -2.48
N LEU A 195 6.32 -15.77 -2.75
CA LEU A 195 7.37 -14.79 -2.99
C LEU A 195 7.08 -13.90 -4.20
N LEU A 196 6.57 -14.47 -5.30
CA LEU A 196 6.16 -13.72 -6.48
C LEU A 196 4.94 -12.83 -6.18
N GLU A 197 3.95 -13.34 -5.47
CA GLU A 197 2.76 -12.57 -5.10
C GLU A 197 3.09 -11.39 -4.16
N GLY A 198 4.02 -11.57 -3.23
CA GLY A 198 4.51 -10.47 -2.39
C GLY A 198 5.21 -9.39 -3.21
N TYR A 199 5.94 -9.75 -4.26
CA TYR A 199 6.55 -8.79 -5.18
C TYR A 199 5.50 -8.01 -6.01
N ASN A 200 4.38 -8.66 -6.37
CA ASN A 200 3.27 -8.05 -7.13
C ASN A 200 2.54 -6.93 -6.36
N THR A 201 2.75 -6.80 -5.05
CA THR A 201 2.26 -5.65 -4.28
C THR A 201 2.91 -4.34 -4.72
N MET A 202 4.09 -4.38 -5.35
CA MET A 202 4.95 -3.26 -5.75
C MET A 202 5.54 -2.46 -4.57
N ASP A 203 5.41 -2.94 -3.35
CA ASP A 203 5.91 -2.26 -2.15
C ASP A 203 7.45 -2.16 -2.14
N ALA A 204 8.14 -3.09 -2.78
CA ALA A 204 9.59 -3.03 -2.96
C ALA A 204 10.04 -1.73 -3.64
N LEU A 205 9.33 -1.31 -4.69
CA LEU A 205 9.57 -0.05 -5.39
C LEU A 205 9.12 1.14 -4.54
N ALA A 206 7.96 1.01 -3.89
CA ALA A 206 7.39 2.03 -3.01
C ALA A 206 8.30 2.32 -1.79
N GLY A 207 9.03 1.33 -1.28
CA GLY A 207 10.01 1.51 -0.20
C GLY A 207 11.11 2.51 -0.52
N LEU A 208 11.60 2.49 -1.75
CA LEU A 208 12.56 3.49 -2.25
C LEU A 208 11.91 4.85 -2.52
N ALA A 209 10.64 4.86 -2.94
CA ALA A 209 9.95 6.10 -3.26
C ALA A 209 9.49 6.89 -2.04
N PHE A 210 8.98 6.23 -1.01
CA PHE A 210 8.44 6.91 0.17
C PHE A 210 9.51 7.45 1.12
N GLY A 211 10.78 7.08 0.91
CA GLY A 211 11.88 7.55 1.75
C GLY A 211 11.99 9.07 1.82
N ILE A 212 11.76 9.78 0.71
CA ILE A 212 11.77 11.24 0.69
C ILE A 212 10.75 11.84 1.67
N ILE A 213 9.53 11.28 1.68
CA ILE A 213 8.46 11.74 2.58
C ILE A 213 8.82 11.48 4.04
N VAL A 214 9.29 10.25 4.34
CA VAL A 214 9.66 9.88 5.72
C VAL A 214 10.77 10.78 6.25
N VAL A 215 11.81 11.02 5.45
CA VAL A 215 12.92 11.91 5.82
C VAL A 215 12.41 13.33 6.06
N ASN A 216 11.60 13.88 5.17
CA ASN A 216 11.03 15.22 5.30
C ASN A 216 10.15 15.35 6.55
N VAL A 217 9.31 14.35 6.83
CA VAL A 217 8.47 14.33 8.04
C VAL A 217 9.31 14.26 9.32
N ILE A 218 10.34 13.40 9.37
CA ILE A 218 11.22 13.31 10.54
C ILE A 218 11.96 14.65 10.78
N ARG A 219 12.40 15.30 9.72
CA ARG A 219 13.04 16.63 9.81
C ARG A 219 12.07 17.71 10.29
N SER A 220 10.81 17.67 9.88
CA SER A 220 9.77 18.59 10.35
C SER A 220 9.44 18.42 11.84
N LEU A 221 9.83 17.30 12.45
CA LEU A 221 9.71 17.00 13.89
C LEU A 221 10.98 17.39 14.68
N ASP A 222 11.79 18.33 14.16
CA ASP A 222 13.00 18.89 14.77
C ASP A 222 14.18 17.92 14.91
N ILE A 223 14.23 16.86 14.12
CA ILE A 223 15.39 15.98 13.99
C ILE A 223 16.13 16.33 12.71
N LYS A 224 17.27 17.02 12.82
CA LYS A 224 18.02 17.55 11.66
C LYS A 224 19.35 16.83 11.41
N GLU A 225 19.93 16.18 12.42
CA GLU A 225 21.17 15.41 12.31
C GLU A 225 20.93 14.18 11.42
N SER A 226 21.72 14.00 10.35
CA SER A 226 21.54 12.93 9.36
C SER A 226 21.54 11.54 9.97
N GLY A 227 22.44 11.26 10.93
CA GLY A 227 22.47 9.97 11.62
C GLY A 227 21.24 9.73 12.49
N ALA A 228 20.67 10.77 13.12
CA ALA A 228 19.44 10.67 13.89
C ALA A 228 18.21 10.48 12.98
N VAL A 229 18.16 11.17 11.85
CA VAL A 229 17.12 10.96 10.81
C VAL A 229 17.15 9.51 10.33
N ALA A 230 18.33 9.01 9.94
CA ALA A 230 18.55 7.63 9.52
C ALA A 230 18.01 6.60 10.53
N LYS A 231 18.44 6.74 11.79
CA LYS A 231 18.02 5.83 12.88
C LYS A 231 16.50 5.84 13.08
N ASN A 232 15.87 7.00 13.05
CA ASN A 232 14.42 7.10 13.25
C ASN A 232 13.64 6.61 12.02
N THR A 233 14.17 6.79 10.80
CA THR A 233 13.61 6.22 9.56
C THR A 233 13.58 4.70 9.61
N ILE A 234 14.69 4.05 9.99
CA ILE A 234 14.78 2.59 10.14
C ILE A 234 13.81 2.10 11.22
N LYS A 235 13.75 2.77 12.37
CA LYS A 235 12.80 2.40 13.43
C LYS A 235 11.34 2.46 12.95
N ALA A 236 10.96 3.55 12.28
CA ALA A 236 9.61 3.68 11.72
C ALA A 236 9.34 2.61 10.66
N GLY A 237 10.32 2.30 9.82
CA GLY A 237 10.26 1.21 8.84
C GLY A 237 9.99 -0.15 9.50
N VAL A 238 10.74 -0.49 10.55
CA VAL A 238 10.56 -1.76 11.29
C VAL A 238 9.15 -1.86 11.88
N PHE A 239 8.66 -0.82 12.56
CA PHE A 239 7.30 -0.83 13.13
C PHE A 239 6.23 -0.95 12.05
N SER A 240 6.37 -0.23 10.93
CA SER A 240 5.49 -0.34 9.77
C SER A 240 5.48 -1.75 9.19
N SER A 241 6.66 -2.34 9.00
CA SER A 241 6.84 -3.68 8.44
C SER A 241 6.26 -4.78 9.32
N LEU A 242 6.41 -4.67 10.63
CA LEU A 242 5.80 -5.63 11.59
C LEU A 242 4.27 -5.59 11.50
N LEU A 243 3.68 -4.40 11.38
CA LEU A 243 2.23 -4.26 11.21
C LEU A 243 1.77 -4.81 9.86
N MET A 244 2.53 -4.55 8.78
CA MET A 244 2.25 -5.14 7.45
C MET A 244 2.29 -6.67 7.50
N ALA A 245 3.35 -7.25 8.08
CA ALA A 245 3.49 -8.69 8.20
C ALA A 245 2.32 -9.33 8.95
N LEU A 246 1.94 -8.74 10.09
CA LEU A 246 0.80 -9.22 10.88
C LEU A 246 -0.48 -9.23 10.03
N ILE A 247 -0.81 -8.13 9.38
CA ILE A 247 -2.05 -8.02 8.61
C ILE A 247 -2.04 -8.96 7.40
N TYR A 248 -0.93 -9.09 6.69
CA TYR A 248 -0.82 -10.01 5.55
C TYR A 248 -1.08 -11.46 5.94
N VAL A 249 -0.49 -11.91 7.05
CA VAL A 249 -0.72 -13.28 7.55
C VAL A 249 -2.19 -13.47 7.95
N LEU A 250 -2.78 -12.52 8.68
CA LEU A 250 -4.16 -12.62 9.12
C LEU A 250 -5.13 -12.64 7.92
N VAL A 251 -4.91 -11.79 6.93
CA VAL A 251 -5.72 -11.74 5.71
C VAL A 251 -5.55 -13.01 4.87
N ALA A 252 -4.33 -13.56 4.76
CA ALA A 252 -4.10 -14.82 4.07
C ALA A 252 -4.80 -16.00 4.76
N VAL A 253 -4.78 -16.04 6.09
CA VAL A 253 -5.51 -17.06 6.88
C VAL A 253 -7.02 -16.96 6.61
N VAL A 254 -7.60 -15.76 6.60
CA VAL A 254 -9.02 -15.55 6.24
C VAL A 254 -9.31 -16.06 4.83
N GLY A 255 -8.42 -15.79 3.87
CA GLY A 255 -8.51 -16.32 2.51
C GLY A 255 -8.51 -17.85 2.47
N ALA A 256 -7.59 -18.50 3.18
CA ALA A 256 -7.52 -19.95 3.26
C ALA A 256 -8.78 -20.56 3.89
N GLN A 257 -9.28 -19.98 4.98
CA GLN A 257 -10.50 -20.45 5.66
C GLN A 257 -11.76 -20.31 4.79
N SER A 258 -11.81 -19.31 3.90
CA SER A 258 -12.98 -19.08 3.04
C SER A 258 -13.31 -20.26 2.12
N ARG A 259 -12.31 -21.07 1.78
CA ARG A 259 -12.45 -22.30 0.98
C ARG A 259 -13.28 -23.39 1.64
N GLY A 260 -13.50 -23.29 2.94
CA GLY A 260 -14.41 -24.22 3.63
C GLY A 260 -15.88 -24.08 3.25
N VAL A 261 -16.26 -22.92 2.70
CA VAL A 261 -17.65 -22.60 2.32
C VAL A 261 -17.74 -22.23 0.84
N PHE A 262 -16.71 -21.61 0.26
CA PHE A 262 -16.75 -21.06 -1.09
C PHE A 262 -15.76 -21.75 -2.03
N PRO A 263 -16.07 -21.83 -3.34
CA PRO A 263 -15.11 -22.21 -4.37
C PRO A 263 -14.01 -21.14 -4.49
N VAL A 264 -12.99 -21.41 -5.30
CA VAL A 264 -11.99 -20.39 -5.65
C VAL A 264 -12.67 -19.27 -6.41
N ALA A 265 -12.49 -18.04 -5.96
CA ALA A 265 -12.96 -16.84 -6.64
C ALA A 265 -12.06 -16.51 -7.85
N ALA A 266 -12.49 -15.61 -8.73
CA ALA A 266 -11.70 -15.20 -9.87
C ALA A 266 -10.49 -14.31 -9.47
N ASN A 267 -10.59 -13.57 -8.35
CA ASN A 267 -9.55 -12.68 -7.86
C ASN A 267 -9.76 -12.34 -6.37
N GLY A 268 -8.77 -11.64 -5.79
CA GLY A 268 -8.81 -11.29 -4.37
C GLY A 268 -9.89 -10.26 -4.00
N GLY A 269 -10.31 -9.41 -4.93
CA GLY A 269 -11.42 -8.49 -4.70
C GLY A 269 -12.75 -9.24 -4.52
N GLU A 270 -13.02 -10.22 -5.39
CA GLU A 270 -14.16 -11.10 -5.28
C GLU A 270 -14.10 -11.97 -4.01
N THR A 271 -12.91 -12.49 -3.67
CA THR A 271 -12.71 -13.22 -2.40
C THR A 271 -13.13 -12.37 -1.21
N PHE A 272 -12.67 -11.11 -1.16
CA PHE A 272 -13.07 -10.19 -0.09
C PHE A 272 -14.57 -9.91 -0.09
N ALA A 273 -15.19 -9.72 -1.26
CA ALA A 273 -16.61 -9.43 -1.38
C ALA A 273 -17.46 -10.58 -0.83
N ILE A 274 -17.18 -11.82 -1.27
CA ILE A 274 -17.89 -13.03 -0.82
C ILE A 274 -17.73 -13.23 0.69
N VAL A 275 -16.51 -13.09 1.22
CA VAL A 275 -16.23 -13.25 2.66
C VAL A 275 -16.89 -12.14 3.48
N SER A 276 -16.89 -10.91 2.97
CA SER A 276 -17.51 -9.78 3.64
C SER A 276 -19.04 -9.94 3.71
N GLU A 277 -19.67 -10.39 2.64
CA GLU A 277 -21.10 -10.69 2.59
C GLU A 277 -21.47 -11.84 3.53
N TYR A 278 -20.66 -12.88 3.59
CA TYR A 278 -20.87 -14.03 4.49
C TYR A 278 -20.91 -13.60 5.97
N TYR A 279 -19.99 -12.73 6.39
CA TYR A 279 -19.90 -12.33 7.81
C TYR A 279 -20.83 -11.20 8.20
N PHE A 280 -21.16 -10.31 7.28
CA PHE A 280 -21.88 -9.06 7.59
C PHE A 280 -23.15 -8.87 6.76
N GLY A 281 -23.46 -9.78 5.83
CA GLY A 281 -24.59 -9.63 4.91
C GLY A 281 -24.42 -8.38 4.01
N LYS A 282 -25.56 -7.77 3.60
CA LYS A 282 -25.54 -6.55 2.76
C LYS A 282 -24.67 -5.40 3.29
N PRO A 283 -24.65 -5.06 4.61
CA PRO A 283 -23.72 -4.07 5.15
C PRO A 283 -22.24 -4.39 4.92
N GLY A 284 -21.89 -5.68 4.75
CA GLY A 284 -20.53 -6.11 4.46
C GLY A 284 -19.95 -5.48 3.19
N GLN A 285 -20.75 -5.34 2.15
CA GLN A 285 -20.31 -4.70 0.90
C GLN A 285 -19.96 -3.23 1.11
N ILE A 286 -20.69 -2.50 1.96
CA ILE A 286 -20.42 -1.09 2.31
C ILE A 286 -19.12 -1.00 3.12
N ILE A 287 -18.94 -1.89 4.12
CA ILE A 287 -17.71 -1.96 4.91
C ILE A 287 -16.50 -2.20 3.98
N LEU A 288 -16.64 -3.14 3.05
CA LEU A 288 -15.62 -3.46 2.07
C LEU A 288 -15.28 -2.27 1.18
N ALA A 289 -16.29 -1.60 0.64
CA ALA A 289 -16.12 -0.39 -0.18
C ALA A 289 -15.33 0.68 0.58
N LEU A 290 -15.64 0.91 1.86
CA LEU A 290 -14.94 1.86 2.71
C LEU A 290 -13.49 1.43 2.97
N ILE A 291 -13.25 0.14 3.25
CA ILE A 291 -11.88 -0.40 3.45
C ILE A 291 -11.03 -0.11 2.21
N PHE A 292 -11.50 -0.47 1.01
CA PHE A 292 -10.77 -0.28 -0.23
C PHE A 292 -10.60 1.20 -0.58
N ALA A 293 -11.66 2.01 -0.45
CA ALA A 293 -11.59 3.44 -0.72
C ALA A 293 -10.53 4.13 0.16
N VAL A 294 -10.55 3.89 1.48
CA VAL A 294 -9.59 4.50 2.40
C VAL A 294 -8.17 3.95 2.18
N ALA A 295 -8.01 2.64 1.93
CA ALA A 295 -6.70 2.04 1.63
C ALA A 295 -6.08 2.66 0.38
N CYS A 296 -6.84 2.73 -0.70
CA CYS A 296 -6.37 3.27 -1.97
C CYS A 296 -6.14 4.78 -1.93
N LEU A 297 -7.01 5.51 -1.24
CA LEU A 297 -6.88 6.97 -1.10
C LEU A 297 -5.56 7.35 -0.42
N LYS A 298 -5.23 6.74 0.72
CA LYS A 298 -4.00 7.05 1.46
C LYS A 298 -2.73 6.70 0.66
N THR A 299 -2.74 5.59 -0.08
CA THR A 299 -1.62 5.20 -0.94
C THR A 299 -1.47 6.15 -2.13
N ALA A 300 -2.56 6.50 -2.81
CA ALA A 300 -2.54 7.44 -3.93
C ALA A 300 -2.06 8.84 -3.49
N ILE A 301 -2.49 9.36 -2.32
CA ILE A 301 -1.98 10.61 -1.75
C ILE A 301 -0.47 10.52 -1.53
N GLY A 302 0.02 9.42 -0.92
CA GLY A 302 1.44 9.20 -0.69
C GLY A 302 2.25 9.18 -1.99
N LEU A 303 1.76 8.48 -3.01
CA LEU A 303 2.43 8.36 -4.31
C LEU A 303 2.45 9.70 -5.07
N VAL A 304 1.33 10.41 -5.18
CA VAL A 304 1.27 11.74 -5.83
C VAL A 304 2.21 12.71 -5.12
N THR A 305 2.21 12.71 -3.78
CA THR A 305 3.10 13.58 -3.01
C THR A 305 4.57 13.23 -3.26
N SER A 306 4.92 11.95 -3.23
CA SER A 306 6.29 11.48 -3.43
C SER A 306 6.81 11.77 -4.85
N CYS A 307 5.96 11.56 -5.87
CA CYS A 307 6.25 11.93 -7.25
C CYS A 307 6.48 13.45 -7.37
N GLY A 308 5.58 14.26 -6.82
CA GLY A 308 5.68 15.71 -6.88
C GLY A 308 6.96 16.26 -6.23
N GLU A 309 7.28 15.81 -5.00
CA GLU A 309 8.50 16.23 -4.29
C GLU A 309 9.78 15.79 -5.02
N THR A 310 9.76 14.61 -5.65
CA THR A 310 10.93 14.09 -6.34
C THR A 310 11.14 14.79 -7.69
N PHE A 311 10.08 15.00 -8.47
CA PHE A 311 10.21 15.67 -9.78
C PHE A 311 10.55 17.15 -9.64
N GLU A 312 10.08 17.84 -8.60
CA GLU A 312 10.56 19.19 -8.28
C GLU A 312 12.08 19.24 -8.03
N LYS A 313 12.63 18.22 -7.34
CA LYS A 313 14.10 18.11 -7.12
C LYS A 313 14.87 17.74 -8.38
N ILE A 314 14.30 16.89 -9.26
CA ILE A 314 14.93 16.52 -10.53
C ILE A 314 15.02 17.72 -11.48
N PHE A 315 13.99 18.56 -11.49
CA PHE A 315 13.85 19.72 -12.39
C PHE A 315 13.73 21.03 -11.62
N PRO A 316 14.85 21.54 -11.02
CA PRO A 316 14.79 22.73 -10.15
C PRO A 316 14.31 24.02 -10.86
N ASN A 317 14.51 24.10 -12.19
CA ASN A 317 14.03 25.20 -13.04
C ASN A 317 12.68 24.89 -13.70
N GLY A 318 12.05 23.78 -13.34
CA GLY A 318 10.79 23.32 -13.89
C GLY A 318 9.58 23.76 -13.06
N PRO A 319 8.46 23.06 -13.23
CA PRO A 319 7.23 23.32 -12.48
C PRO A 319 7.43 23.15 -10.96
N SER A 320 6.66 23.93 -10.19
CA SER A 320 6.62 23.77 -8.72
C SER A 320 5.94 22.47 -8.31
N TYR A 321 6.13 22.05 -7.08
CA TYR A 321 5.48 20.88 -6.47
C TYR A 321 3.97 20.79 -6.78
N ARG A 322 3.25 21.91 -6.62
CA ARG A 322 1.80 21.93 -6.86
C ARG A 322 1.43 21.58 -8.30
N VAL A 323 2.20 22.08 -9.24
CA VAL A 323 1.99 21.79 -10.68
C VAL A 323 2.30 20.33 -10.97
N TRP A 324 3.38 19.78 -10.40
CA TRP A 324 3.69 18.36 -10.51
C TRP A 324 2.59 17.47 -9.92
N ALA A 325 2.05 17.82 -8.75
CA ALA A 325 0.94 17.06 -8.15
C ALA A 325 -0.30 17.07 -9.05
N VAL A 326 -0.62 18.20 -9.70
CA VAL A 326 -1.71 18.28 -10.70
C VAL A 326 -1.41 17.39 -11.90
N ILE A 327 -0.19 17.48 -12.47
CA ILE A 327 0.21 16.68 -13.64
C ILE A 327 0.09 15.19 -13.33
N PHE A 328 0.62 14.72 -12.21
CA PHE A 328 0.55 13.31 -11.84
C PHE A 328 -0.88 12.84 -11.57
N SER A 329 -1.71 13.67 -10.95
CA SER A 329 -3.13 13.34 -10.73
C SER A 329 -3.89 13.23 -12.06
N LEU A 330 -3.65 14.15 -13.01
CA LEU A 330 -4.30 14.12 -14.33
C LEU A 330 -3.81 12.95 -15.17
N LEU A 331 -2.50 12.69 -15.21
CA LEU A 331 -1.93 11.54 -15.95
C LEU A 331 -2.42 10.20 -15.40
N SER A 332 -2.70 10.12 -14.10
CA SER A 332 -3.22 8.91 -13.48
C SER A 332 -4.72 8.72 -13.70
N PHE A 333 -5.44 9.80 -14.00
CA PHE A 333 -6.87 9.75 -14.32
C PHE A 333 -7.13 9.29 -15.76
N LEU A 334 -6.24 9.63 -16.71
CA LEU A 334 -6.33 9.26 -18.12
C LEU A 334 -6.05 7.78 -18.34
#